data_2affb5b75149135e4d6cb86afce64a85
#
_entry.id   2affb5b75149135e4d6cb86afce64a85
#
_cell.length_a   1.000
_cell.length_b   1.000
_cell.length_c   1.000
_cell.angle_alpha   90.00
_cell.angle_beta   90.00
_cell.angle_gamma   90.00
#
_symmetry.space_group_name_H-M   'P 1'
#
loop_
_entity.id
_entity.type
_entity.pdbx_description
1 polymer ?
#
loop_
_entity_poly.entity_id
_entity_poly.type
_entity_poly.pdbx_seq_one_letter_code
_entity_poly.pdbx_strand_id
1 'polypeptide(L)'
;MSPTPDPSPVPSPGLPQQDEEQRLRELGYRPVLARRMGGFGNFAISFSVISILSGCMTLYGFGLNTGGPAVMLWGWAGVGLFVLCVGLALAEVTSAYPTSGALYYMADRLGGRRWGWYTGWLNLLGLLGAIAGIDYGAALFAGAFANLQWGVKPTPGTTMLVFCVILLLHAVLNLFGVRLVSLLNSVSVWWHLGGVALIVGALVIVPDHHRSASFVFTEFVNETGWDNQVYVAAIGLLLAQYTFSGYDASAHLSEETSHASVAASRGIVRAIWVSWLAGFVLLAGLTFAIQDYDATRTTDTGVPPAQIMLDGLGTDGASALLLIVIVAQLFCGNAEVAAASRMVFAFSRDGALPGSHLWRKVSGRTQTPVAAVWLSVSVACVLALPSLYSATAYNAVTAINVIGITPAYAIPVLLRLRAGDRFRPGPWHLGRWSRPVGWTAVGWVACVTVLFCLPQASPVTVGTMNYASVALAVVLVLATVWWFVARRSYGTPSAPYGSGRDQADFAEGIV
;
A
#
# COMPACT_ATOMS: atom_id res chain seq x y z
N MET A 1 7.42 51.36 43.34
CA MET A 1 8.24 50.60 42.36
C MET A 1 7.81 49.14 42.42
N SER A 2 6.97 48.71 41.49
CA SER A 2 6.54 47.32 41.39
C SER A 2 7.61 46.55 40.59
N PRO A 3 7.97 45.33 40.98
CA PRO A 3 8.96 44.54 40.23
C PRO A 3 8.38 44.12 38.87
N THR A 4 9.15 44.32 37.84
CA THR A 4 8.89 43.84 36.48
C THR A 4 8.89 42.31 36.49
N PRO A 5 7.96 41.62 35.83
CA PRO A 5 7.99 40.16 35.72
C PRO A 5 9.20 39.73 34.87
N ASP A 6 9.92 38.75 35.43
CA ASP A 6 11.04 38.05 34.79
C ASP A 6 10.57 37.44 33.46
N PRO A 7 11.28 37.65 32.34
CA PRO A 7 10.91 37.00 31.09
C PRO A 7 11.10 35.51 31.22
N SER A 8 10.01 34.77 31.03
CA SER A 8 10.02 33.30 30.91
C SER A 8 11.15 32.84 30.00
N PRO A 9 11.90 31.81 30.35
CA PRO A 9 13.03 31.34 29.56
C PRO A 9 12.54 30.91 28.17
N VAL A 10 13.13 31.56 27.15
CA VAL A 10 12.96 31.14 25.75
C VAL A 10 13.42 29.67 25.67
N PRO A 11 12.59 28.74 25.16
CA PRO A 11 13.02 27.35 25.02
C PRO A 11 14.29 27.32 24.17
N SER A 12 15.35 26.74 24.71
CA SER A 12 16.56 26.44 23.93
C SER A 12 16.15 25.57 22.74
N PRO A 13 16.62 25.81 21.50
CA PRO A 13 16.39 24.93 20.39
C PRO A 13 17.01 23.57 20.74
N GLY A 14 16.18 22.62 21.18
CA GLY A 14 16.57 21.22 21.39
C GLY A 14 17.09 20.65 20.08
N LEU A 15 18.02 19.69 20.18
CA LEU A 15 18.45 18.96 18.98
C LEU A 15 17.21 18.34 18.30
N PRO A 16 17.05 18.43 16.97
CA PRO A 16 15.84 18.04 16.25
C PRO A 16 15.28 16.65 16.58
N GLN A 17 16.16 15.74 17.00
CA GLN A 17 15.79 14.38 17.38
C GLN A 17 15.13 14.31 18.77
N GLN A 18 15.48 15.20 19.69
CA GLN A 18 14.89 15.31 21.02
C GLN A 18 13.44 15.81 20.95
N ASP A 19 13.16 16.75 20.06
CA ASP A 19 11.81 17.29 19.85
C ASP A 19 10.84 16.21 19.31
N GLU A 20 11.30 15.34 18.40
CA GLU A 20 10.49 14.26 17.83
C GLU A 20 10.23 13.11 18.82
N GLU A 21 11.21 12.78 19.67
CA GLU A 21 11.01 11.82 20.75
C GLU A 21 10.05 12.36 21.81
N GLN A 22 10.19 13.64 22.14
CA GLN A 22 9.26 14.32 23.03
C GLN A 22 7.83 14.33 22.44
N ARG A 23 7.68 14.59 21.13
CA ARG A 23 6.40 14.53 20.44
C ARG A 23 5.77 13.15 20.55
N LEU A 24 6.52 12.07 20.37
CA LEU A 24 6.02 10.71 20.52
C LEU A 24 5.57 10.41 21.97
N ARG A 25 6.33 10.91 22.96
CA ARG A 25 5.94 10.80 24.38
C ARG A 25 4.66 11.59 24.71
N GLU A 26 4.48 12.78 24.10
CA GLU A 26 3.24 13.55 24.21
C GLU A 26 2.03 12.79 23.62
N LEU A 27 2.27 12.00 22.58
CA LEU A 27 1.27 11.12 21.99
C LEU A 27 1.04 9.83 22.82
N GLY A 28 1.80 9.63 23.91
CA GLY A 28 1.62 8.57 24.90
C GLY A 28 2.52 7.35 24.68
N TYR A 29 3.46 7.38 23.75
CA TYR A 29 4.30 6.23 23.44
C TYR A 29 5.77 6.42 23.85
N ARG A 30 6.39 5.31 24.27
CA ARG A 30 7.84 5.24 24.46
C ARG A 30 8.53 5.07 23.11
N PRO A 31 9.61 5.81 22.77
CA PRO A 31 10.41 5.58 21.58
C PRO A 31 11.24 4.29 21.74
N VAL A 32 10.80 3.20 21.10
CA VAL A 32 11.47 1.89 21.13
C VAL A 32 12.03 1.47 19.78
N LEU A 33 11.58 2.11 18.70
CA LEU A 33 12.07 1.86 17.34
C LEU A 33 13.24 2.79 17.01
N ALA A 34 14.16 2.32 16.16
CA ALA A 34 15.35 3.08 15.77
C ALA A 34 15.02 4.17 14.76
N ARG A 35 15.06 5.44 15.15
CA ARG A 35 14.79 6.60 14.28
C ARG A 35 16.01 6.91 13.39
N ARG A 36 16.11 6.20 12.25
CA ARG A 36 17.28 6.26 11.35
C ARG A 36 16.91 6.52 9.89
N MET A 37 15.62 6.68 9.58
CA MET A 37 15.13 6.98 8.24
C MET A 37 15.06 8.48 8.02
N GLY A 38 15.66 8.99 6.95
CA GLY A 38 15.52 10.38 6.51
C GLY A 38 14.26 10.59 5.66
N GLY A 39 13.95 11.84 5.33
CA GLY A 39 12.75 12.18 4.54
C GLY A 39 12.72 11.54 3.14
N PHE A 40 13.87 11.34 2.49
CA PHE A 40 13.94 10.62 1.21
C PHE A 40 13.61 9.13 1.39
N GLY A 41 14.15 8.48 2.43
CA GLY A 41 13.83 7.08 2.71
C GLY A 41 12.35 6.88 3.04
N ASN A 42 11.74 7.84 3.75
CA ASN A 42 10.31 7.81 4.05
C ASN A 42 9.43 8.02 2.80
N PHE A 43 9.80 8.92 1.88
CA PHE A 43 9.17 9.00 0.56
C PHE A 43 9.35 7.68 -0.22
N ALA A 44 10.56 7.16 -0.22
CA ALA A 44 10.93 5.98 -0.99
C ALA A 44 10.13 4.73 -0.60
N ILE A 45 9.77 4.56 0.69
CA ILE A 45 8.97 3.40 1.09
C ILE A 45 7.55 3.46 0.51
N SER A 46 6.85 4.58 0.59
CA SER A 46 5.52 4.72 -0.04
C SER A 46 5.58 4.61 -1.55
N PHE A 47 6.61 5.16 -2.19
CA PHE A 47 6.82 5.01 -3.62
C PHE A 47 7.08 3.55 -4.02
N SER A 48 7.86 2.81 -3.21
CA SER A 48 8.16 1.39 -3.44
C SER A 48 6.92 0.51 -3.25
N VAL A 49 6.03 0.86 -2.32
CA VAL A 49 4.77 0.13 -2.12
C VAL A 49 3.77 0.40 -3.23
N ILE A 50 3.57 1.65 -3.68
CA ILE A 50 2.74 1.97 -4.85
C ILE A 50 3.24 1.18 -6.08
N SER A 51 4.53 1.10 -6.28
CA SER A 51 5.21 0.31 -7.30
C SER A 51 4.48 0.18 -8.64
N ILE A 52 4.64 1.16 -9.49
CA ILE A 52 4.05 1.15 -10.84
C ILE A 52 4.48 -0.06 -11.69
N LEU A 53 5.70 -0.58 -11.48
CA LEU A 53 6.18 -1.82 -12.10
C LEU A 53 5.63 -3.10 -11.45
N SER A 54 4.90 -2.99 -10.34
CA SER A 54 4.13 -4.10 -9.76
C SER A 54 2.65 -3.96 -10.12
N GLY A 55 1.97 -2.94 -9.63
CA GLY A 55 0.52 -2.82 -9.74
C GLY A 55 0.02 -2.69 -11.19
N CYS A 56 0.62 -1.79 -11.99
CA CYS A 56 0.24 -1.65 -13.41
C CYS A 56 0.50 -2.94 -14.20
N MET A 57 1.64 -3.60 -13.96
CA MET A 57 1.99 -4.82 -14.66
C MET A 57 1.08 -5.98 -14.28
N THR A 58 0.80 -6.16 -12.99
CA THR A 58 -0.02 -7.27 -12.47
C THR A 58 -1.47 -7.22 -12.97
N LEU A 59 -2.10 -6.03 -12.98
CA LEU A 59 -3.48 -5.85 -13.40
C LEU A 59 -3.62 -5.39 -14.87
N TYR A 60 -2.53 -5.37 -15.65
CA TYR A 60 -2.57 -4.97 -17.05
C TYR A 60 -3.58 -5.79 -17.85
N GLY A 61 -3.55 -7.12 -17.71
CA GLY A 61 -4.50 -8.03 -18.36
C GLY A 61 -5.95 -7.79 -17.95
N PHE A 62 -6.20 -7.46 -16.67
CA PHE A 62 -7.53 -7.03 -16.24
C PHE A 62 -7.99 -5.77 -16.97
N GLY A 63 -7.12 -4.77 -17.09
CA GLY A 63 -7.41 -3.53 -17.82
C GLY A 63 -7.70 -3.76 -19.31
N LEU A 64 -6.92 -4.63 -19.99
CA LEU A 64 -7.16 -4.98 -21.39
C LEU A 64 -8.54 -5.55 -21.63
N ASN A 65 -9.07 -6.36 -20.70
CA ASN A 65 -10.35 -7.03 -20.81
C ASN A 65 -11.54 -6.23 -20.24
N THR A 66 -11.25 -5.14 -19.47
CA THR A 66 -12.26 -4.36 -18.73
C THR A 66 -12.13 -2.88 -19.06
N GLY A 67 -12.77 -2.48 -20.16
CA GLY A 67 -12.71 -1.12 -20.70
C GLY A 67 -11.54 -0.85 -21.65
N GLY A 68 -10.56 -1.74 -21.73
CA GLY A 68 -9.46 -1.67 -22.69
C GLY A 68 -8.51 -0.48 -22.50
N PRO A 69 -7.73 -0.14 -23.54
CA PRO A 69 -6.76 0.95 -23.53
C PRO A 69 -7.30 2.28 -23.03
N ALA A 70 -8.48 2.71 -23.51
CA ALA A 70 -9.07 3.99 -23.13
C ALA A 70 -9.32 4.08 -21.63
N VAL A 71 -9.92 3.05 -21.02
CA VAL A 71 -10.21 3.06 -19.58
C VAL A 71 -8.92 2.95 -18.76
N MET A 72 -7.93 2.20 -19.22
CA MET A 72 -6.64 2.12 -18.55
C MET A 72 -5.96 3.50 -18.47
N LEU A 73 -5.89 4.26 -19.56
CA LEU A 73 -5.18 5.55 -19.61
C LEU A 73 -5.98 6.67 -18.92
N TRP A 74 -7.24 6.85 -19.30
CA TRP A 74 -8.08 7.90 -18.69
C TRP A 74 -8.46 7.58 -17.24
N GLY A 75 -8.68 6.30 -16.94
CA GLY A 75 -8.89 5.81 -15.57
C GLY A 75 -7.67 6.07 -14.69
N TRP A 76 -6.46 5.82 -15.20
CA TRP A 76 -5.23 6.16 -14.48
C TRP A 76 -5.13 7.65 -14.18
N ALA A 77 -5.37 8.50 -15.18
CA ALA A 77 -5.33 9.95 -15.01
C ALA A 77 -6.36 10.43 -13.98
N GLY A 78 -7.62 9.98 -14.09
CA GLY A 78 -8.70 10.38 -13.19
C GLY A 78 -8.55 9.86 -11.77
N VAL A 79 -8.28 8.54 -11.61
CA VAL A 79 -8.05 7.92 -10.29
C VAL A 79 -6.87 8.56 -9.59
N GLY A 80 -5.75 8.81 -10.30
CA GLY A 80 -4.57 9.45 -9.72
C GLY A 80 -4.86 10.83 -9.13
N LEU A 81 -5.72 11.62 -9.79
CA LEU A 81 -6.16 12.92 -9.28
C LEU A 81 -6.97 12.78 -7.97
N PHE A 82 -7.93 11.84 -7.91
CA PHE A 82 -8.72 11.62 -6.71
C PHE A 82 -7.88 11.03 -5.57
N VAL A 83 -6.98 10.08 -5.88
CA VAL A 83 -6.07 9.52 -4.89
C VAL A 83 -5.09 10.58 -4.37
N LEU A 84 -4.67 11.53 -5.19
CA LEU A 84 -3.88 12.67 -4.73
C LEU A 84 -4.67 13.51 -3.70
N CYS A 85 -5.98 13.73 -3.91
CA CYS A 85 -6.82 14.36 -2.91
C CYS A 85 -6.89 13.55 -1.59
N VAL A 86 -7.01 12.21 -1.69
CA VAL A 86 -6.99 11.33 -0.50
C VAL A 86 -5.64 11.44 0.22
N GLY A 87 -4.53 11.36 -0.52
CA GLY A 87 -3.18 11.49 0.02
C GLY A 87 -2.91 12.84 0.68
N LEU A 88 -3.36 13.94 0.07
CA LEU A 88 -3.27 15.29 0.65
C LEU A 88 -4.05 15.38 1.97
N ALA A 89 -5.29 14.89 2.00
CA ALA A 89 -6.10 14.92 3.21
C ALA A 89 -5.52 14.01 4.32
N LEU A 90 -5.03 12.82 3.96
CA LEU A 90 -4.37 11.91 4.91
C LEU A 90 -3.05 12.49 5.44
N ALA A 91 -2.25 13.12 4.58
CA ALA A 91 -0.99 13.76 4.96
C ALA A 91 -1.19 14.85 6.04
N GLU A 92 -2.30 15.61 5.98
CA GLU A 92 -2.65 16.59 7.00
C GLU A 92 -2.87 15.93 8.37
N VAL A 93 -3.57 14.80 8.40
CA VAL A 93 -3.82 14.06 9.65
C VAL A 93 -2.55 13.37 10.14
N THR A 94 -1.73 12.83 9.23
CA THR A 94 -0.42 12.23 9.54
C THR A 94 0.53 13.24 10.19
N SER A 95 0.53 14.49 9.72
CA SER A 95 1.34 15.55 10.30
C SER A 95 1.00 15.84 11.76
N ALA A 96 -0.27 15.71 12.13
CA ALA A 96 -0.72 15.91 13.51
C ALA A 96 -0.40 14.71 14.41
N TYR A 97 -0.42 13.48 13.86
CA TYR A 97 -0.30 12.23 14.61
C TYR A 97 0.72 11.26 13.98
N PRO A 98 2.04 11.57 14.00
CA PRO A 98 3.09 10.77 13.35
C PRO A 98 3.47 9.56 14.22
N THR A 99 2.65 8.51 14.22
CA THR A 99 2.88 7.25 14.94
C THR A 99 2.84 6.06 14.01
N SER A 100 3.50 4.94 14.35
CA SER A 100 3.45 3.68 13.57
C SER A 100 2.06 3.06 13.52
N GLY A 101 1.17 3.44 14.44
CA GLY A 101 -0.23 3.10 14.39
C GLY A 101 -0.99 3.74 13.23
N ALA A 102 -0.44 4.83 12.67
CA ALA A 102 -0.97 5.54 11.50
C ALA A 102 -2.51 5.69 11.56
N LEU A 103 -3.20 5.09 10.61
CA LEU A 103 -4.64 5.28 10.39
C LEU A 103 -5.51 4.97 11.61
N TYR A 104 -5.25 3.85 12.30
CA TYR A 104 -6.09 3.47 13.44
C TYR A 104 -5.88 4.40 14.63
N TYR A 105 -4.64 4.81 14.87
CA TYR A 105 -4.33 5.77 15.92
C TYR A 105 -4.99 7.12 15.66
N MET A 106 -4.90 7.60 14.42
CA MET A 106 -5.58 8.83 13.99
C MET A 106 -7.10 8.75 14.19
N ALA A 107 -7.70 7.62 13.79
CA ALA A 107 -9.13 7.38 13.95
C ALA A 107 -9.56 7.28 15.42
N ASP A 108 -8.74 6.65 16.27
CA ASP A 108 -8.98 6.57 17.70
C ASP A 108 -8.95 7.96 18.36
N ARG A 109 -7.92 8.75 18.07
CA ARG A 109 -7.75 10.11 18.61
C ARG A 109 -8.85 11.07 18.20
N LEU A 110 -9.37 10.93 16.98
CA LEU A 110 -10.37 11.83 16.41
C LEU A 110 -11.82 11.36 16.68
N GLY A 111 -12.06 10.06 16.77
CA GLY A 111 -13.40 9.48 16.86
C GLY A 111 -13.61 8.51 18.02
N GLY A 112 -12.54 8.16 18.75
CA GLY A 112 -12.55 7.26 19.88
C GLY A 112 -12.35 5.78 19.50
N ARG A 113 -12.22 4.93 20.52
CA ARG A 113 -11.78 3.53 20.47
C ARG A 113 -12.48 2.65 19.41
N ARG A 114 -13.77 2.83 19.17
CA ARG A 114 -14.49 2.03 18.17
C ARG A 114 -14.04 2.37 16.74
N TRP A 115 -13.83 3.66 16.46
CA TRP A 115 -13.33 4.08 15.15
C TRP A 115 -11.90 3.59 14.91
N GLY A 116 -11.02 3.71 15.92
CA GLY A 116 -9.68 3.15 15.86
C GLY A 116 -9.68 1.65 15.62
N TRP A 117 -10.56 0.91 16.31
CA TRP A 117 -10.70 -0.53 16.18
C TRP A 117 -11.00 -0.99 14.74
N TYR A 118 -12.10 -0.48 14.18
CA TYR A 118 -12.49 -0.90 12.83
C TYR A 118 -11.52 -0.41 11.76
N THR A 119 -10.98 0.81 11.90
CA THR A 119 -9.92 1.31 11.01
C THR A 119 -8.69 0.42 11.05
N GLY A 120 -8.29 -0.02 12.24
CA GLY A 120 -7.14 -0.91 12.41
C GLY A 120 -7.32 -2.27 11.74
N TRP A 121 -8.47 -2.90 11.91
CA TRP A 121 -8.75 -4.19 11.28
C TRP A 121 -8.87 -4.09 9.75
N LEU A 122 -9.49 -3.02 9.23
CA LEU A 122 -9.54 -2.76 7.78
C LEU A 122 -8.15 -2.51 7.20
N ASN A 123 -7.35 -1.66 7.82
CA ASN A 123 -5.98 -1.37 7.38
C ASN A 123 -5.11 -2.63 7.43
N LEU A 124 -5.17 -3.40 8.51
CA LEU A 124 -4.42 -4.65 8.65
C LEU A 124 -4.79 -5.66 7.56
N LEU A 125 -6.08 -5.83 7.28
CA LEU A 125 -6.55 -6.70 6.20
C LEU A 125 -5.99 -6.27 4.85
N GLY A 126 -6.05 -4.97 4.57
CA GLY A 126 -5.52 -4.40 3.33
C GLY A 126 -4.03 -4.65 3.16
N LEU A 127 -3.22 -4.36 4.19
CA LEU A 127 -1.77 -4.56 4.16
C LEU A 127 -1.38 -6.04 4.01
N LEU A 128 -2.04 -6.95 4.71
CA LEU A 128 -1.76 -8.39 4.59
C LEU A 128 -2.20 -8.95 3.23
N GLY A 129 -3.33 -8.46 2.70
CA GLY A 129 -3.77 -8.74 1.33
C GLY A 129 -2.80 -8.20 0.28
N ALA A 130 -2.21 -7.02 0.52
CA ALA A 130 -1.20 -6.43 -0.34
C ALA A 130 0.06 -7.29 -0.42
N ILE A 131 0.63 -7.74 0.72
CA ILE A 131 1.78 -8.66 0.72
C ILE A 131 1.48 -9.90 -0.14
N ALA A 132 0.33 -10.53 0.10
CA ALA A 132 -0.05 -11.74 -0.63
C ALA A 132 -0.21 -11.47 -2.14
N GLY A 133 -0.88 -10.37 -2.52
CA GLY A 133 -1.09 -10.00 -3.93
C GLY A 133 0.18 -9.63 -4.67
N ILE A 134 1.05 -8.81 -4.06
CA ILE A 134 2.32 -8.36 -4.65
C ILE A 134 3.28 -9.53 -4.84
N ASP A 135 3.50 -10.33 -3.80
CA ASP A 135 4.51 -11.40 -3.83
C ASP A 135 4.06 -12.58 -4.70
N TYR A 136 2.74 -12.86 -4.73
CA TYR A 136 2.21 -13.86 -5.67
C TYR A 136 2.29 -13.35 -7.13
N GLY A 137 2.02 -12.06 -7.35
CA GLY A 137 2.26 -11.40 -8.64
C GLY A 137 3.72 -11.54 -9.09
N ALA A 138 4.69 -11.27 -8.20
CA ALA A 138 6.11 -11.45 -8.48
C ALA A 138 6.44 -12.92 -8.85
N ALA A 139 5.79 -13.89 -8.20
CA ALA A 139 5.96 -15.30 -8.54
C ALA A 139 5.40 -15.64 -9.94
N LEU A 140 4.30 -15.01 -10.37
CA LEU A 140 3.77 -15.17 -11.73
C LEU A 140 4.75 -14.63 -12.78
N PHE A 141 5.32 -13.43 -12.55
CA PHE A 141 6.33 -12.87 -13.46
C PHE A 141 7.62 -13.69 -13.50
N ALA A 142 8.06 -14.23 -12.36
CA ALA A 142 9.19 -15.17 -12.29
C ALA A 142 8.89 -16.47 -13.07
N GLY A 143 7.66 -16.97 -13.02
CA GLY A 143 7.19 -18.11 -13.82
C GLY A 143 7.21 -17.82 -15.32
N ALA A 144 6.74 -16.63 -15.74
CA ALA A 144 6.80 -16.20 -17.14
C ALA A 144 8.26 -16.10 -17.64
N PHE A 145 9.14 -15.50 -16.82
CA PHE A 145 10.56 -15.45 -17.12
C PHE A 145 11.19 -16.85 -17.30
N ALA A 146 10.90 -17.78 -16.38
CA ALA A 146 11.41 -19.15 -16.45
C ALA A 146 10.88 -19.91 -17.68
N ASN A 147 9.62 -19.63 -18.07
CA ASN A 147 9.06 -20.19 -19.30
C ASN A 147 9.79 -19.68 -20.56
N LEU A 148 10.03 -18.39 -20.64
CA LEU A 148 10.74 -17.78 -21.79
C LEU A 148 12.18 -18.26 -21.91
N GLN A 149 12.91 -18.36 -20.79
CA GLN A 149 14.34 -18.70 -20.81
C GLN A 149 14.63 -20.21 -20.90
N TRP A 150 13.81 -21.02 -20.22
CA TRP A 150 14.09 -22.45 -20.06
C TRP A 150 12.96 -23.37 -20.49
N GLY A 151 11.87 -22.83 -21.05
CA GLY A 151 10.70 -23.59 -21.47
C GLY A 151 9.93 -24.25 -20.29
N VAL A 152 10.18 -23.82 -19.05
CA VAL A 152 9.53 -24.37 -17.86
C VAL A 152 8.15 -23.75 -17.69
N LYS A 153 7.10 -24.51 -18.00
CA LYS A 153 5.73 -24.04 -17.85
C LYS A 153 5.38 -23.90 -16.36
N PRO A 154 4.93 -22.72 -15.90
CA PRO A 154 4.54 -22.53 -14.51
C PRO A 154 3.30 -23.36 -14.18
N THR A 155 3.28 -23.95 -12.99
CA THR A 155 2.13 -24.63 -12.41
C THR A 155 1.69 -23.89 -11.14
N PRO A 156 0.45 -24.06 -10.66
CA PRO A 156 0.04 -23.46 -9.37
C PRO A 156 0.98 -23.82 -8.22
N GLY A 157 1.50 -25.07 -8.19
CA GLY A 157 2.44 -25.52 -7.16
C GLY A 157 3.81 -24.84 -7.26
N THR A 158 4.37 -24.69 -8.48
CA THR A 158 5.66 -23.99 -8.66
C THR A 158 5.53 -22.50 -8.38
N THR A 159 4.43 -21.87 -8.77
CA THR A 159 4.15 -20.47 -8.43
C THR A 159 4.05 -20.26 -6.92
N MET A 160 3.33 -21.16 -6.21
CA MET A 160 3.23 -21.10 -4.75
C MET A 160 4.60 -21.30 -4.08
N LEU A 161 5.43 -22.22 -4.59
CA LEU A 161 6.78 -22.42 -4.06
C LEU A 161 7.63 -21.13 -4.21
N VAL A 162 7.64 -20.52 -5.39
CA VAL A 162 8.37 -19.26 -5.64
C VAL A 162 7.82 -18.16 -4.73
N PHE A 163 6.51 -18.05 -4.59
CA PHE A 163 5.88 -17.11 -3.66
C PHE A 163 6.35 -17.30 -2.21
N CYS A 164 6.37 -18.54 -1.70
CA CYS A 164 6.87 -18.83 -0.35
C CYS A 164 8.35 -18.45 -0.18
N VAL A 165 9.17 -18.68 -1.20
CA VAL A 165 10.60 -18.27 -1.20
C VAL A 165 10.71 -16.73 -1.16
N ILE A 166 9.89 -16.01 -1.92
CA ILE A 166 9.85 -14.53 -1.89
C ILE A 166 9.43 -14.03 -0.51
N LEU A 167 8.37 -14.59 0.09
CA LEU A 167 7.95 -14.23 1.44
C LEU A 167 9.06 -14.46 2.48
N LEU A 168 9.76 -15.59 2.39
CA LEU A 168 10.88 -15.88 3.29
C LEU A 168 12.02 -14.87 3.10
N LEU A 169 12.35 -14.52 1.86
CA LEU A 169 13.34 -13.48 1.54
C LEU A 169 12.96 -12.15 2.19
N HIS A 170 11.71 -11.70 2.01
CA HIS A 170 11.23 -10.45 2.57
C HIS A 170 11.20 -10.48 4.10
N ALA A 171 10.80 -11.60 4.71
CA ALA A 171 10.89 -11.76 6.16
C ALA A 171 12.34 -11.56 6.64
N VAL A 172 13.30 -12.30 6.05
CA VAL A 172 14.72 -12.22 6.43
C VAL A 172 15.27 -10.80 6.25
N LEU A 173 15.01 -10.14 5.11
CA LEU A 173 15.48 -8.77 4.86
C LEU A 173 14.96 -7.78 5.92
N ASN A 174 13.71 -7.94 6.35
CA ASN A 174 13.11 -7.08 7.37
C ASN A 174 13.65 -7.33 8.79
N LEU A 175 14.37 -8.43 9.05
CA LEU A 175 15.01 -8.68 10.35
C LEU A 175 16.30 -7.87 10.57
N PHE A 176 16.95 -7.41 9.49
CA PHE A 176 18.22 -6.66 9.59
C PHE A 176 18.07 -5.19 10.00
N GLY A 177 16.85 -4.73 10.18
CA GLY A 177 16.56 -3.40 10.72
C GLY A 177 16.28 -2.33 9.67
N VAL A 178 15.83 -1.18 10.16
CA VAL A 178 15.33 -0.07 9.33
C VAL A 178 16.36 0.52 8.37
N ARG A 179 17.66 0.41 8.68
CA ARG A 179 18.71 0.92 7.77
C ARG A 179 18.71 0.19 6.43
N LEU A 180 18.64 -1.15 6.46
CA LEU A 180 18.59 -1.95 5.25
C LEU A 180 17.28 -1.69 4.48
N VAL A 181 16.15 -1.65 5.18
CA VAL A 181 14.85 -1.31 4.60
C VAL A 181 14.91 0.05 3.90
N SER A 182 15.43 1.08 4.57
CA SER A 182 15.58 2.43 4.00
C SER A 182 16.50 2.46 2.78
N LEU A 183 17.61 1.73 2.81
CA LEU A 183 18.55 1.61 1.68
C LEU A 183 17.87 0.95 0.48
N LEU A 184 17.24 -0.23 0.69
CA LEU A 184 16.57 -0.96 -0.38
C LEU A 184 15.44 -0.12 -1.01
N ASN A 185 14.66 0.60 -0.22
CA ASN A 185 13.64 1.49 -0.74
C ASN A 185 14.23 2.69 -1.49
N SER A 186 15.36 3.23 -1.04
CA SER A 186 16.04 4.31 -1.76
C SER A 186 16.57 3.83 -3.12
N VAL A 187 17.13 2.62 -3.20
CA VAL A 187 17.53 1.98 -4.47
C VAL A 187 16.30 1.71 -5.34
N SER A 188 15.21 1.26 -4.75
CA SER A 188 13.94 0.98 -5.42
C SER A 188 13.42 2.17 -6.22
N VAL A 189 13.53 3.41 -5.70
CA VAL A 189 13.09 4.62 -6.43
C VAL A 189 13.81 4.73 -7.78
N TRP A 190 15.13 4.61 -7.75
CA TRP A 190 15.95 4.72 -8.97
C TRP A 190 15.74 3.53 -9.90
N TRP A 191 15.55 2.33 -9.33
CA TRP A 191 15.24 1.12 -10.10
C TRP A 191 13.90 1.25 -10.84
N HIS A 192 12.86 1.76 -10.19
CA HIS A 192 11.56 1.97 -10.81
C HIS A 192 11.61 3.04 -11.90
N LEU A 193 12.19 4.21 -11.60
CA LEU A 193 12.26 5.30 -12.59
C LEU A 193 13.15 4.94 -13.76
N GLY A 194 14.33 4.36 -13.51
CA GLY A 194 15.22 3.85 -14.54
C GLY A 194 14.60 2.68 -15.31
N GLY A 195 13.92 1.76 -14.60
CA GLY A 195 13.21 0.64 -15.21
C GLY A 195 12.09 1.07 -16.15
N VAL A 196 11.26 2.05 -15.73
CA VAL A 196 10.24 2.63 -16.61
C VAL A 196 10.87 3.27 -17.86
N ALA A 197 11.93 4.05 -17.68
CA ALA A 197 12.62 4.68 -18.81
C ALA A 197 13.21 3.63 -19.78
N LEU A 198 13.80 2.55 -19.27
CA LEU A 198 14.34 1.47 -20.09
C LEU A 198 13.24 0.66 -20.78
N ILE A 199 12.16 0.29 -20.06
CA ILE A 199 11.04 -0.47 -20.63
C ILE A 199 10.37 0.34 -21.73
N VAL A 200 9.96 1.58 -21.43
CA VAL A 200 9.29 2.44 -22.40
C VAL A 200 10.23 2.80 -23.54
N GLY A 201 11.50 3.15 -23.26
CA GLY A 201 12.50 3.46 -24.27
C GLY A 201 12.74 2.30 -25.24
N ALA A 202 12.90 1.07 -24.73
CA ALA A 202 13.07 -0.12 -25.58
C ALA A 202 11.82 -0.38 -26.42
N LEU A 203 10.63 -0.31 -25.82
CA LEU A 203 9.36 -0.55 -26.50
C LEU A 203 8.98 0.54 -27.51
N VAL A 204 9.52 1.75 -27.40
CA VAL A 204 9.33 2.83 -28.38
C VAL A 204 10.34 2.73 -29.54
N ILE A 205 11.57 2.26 -29.27
CA ILE A 205 12.67 2.31 -30.25
C ILE A 205 12.77 1.03 -31.08
N VAL A 206 12.56 -0.15 -30.46
CA VAL A 206 12.89 -1.43 -31.10
C VAL A 206 11.80 -1.99 -32.01
N PRO A 207 10.49 -2.00 -31.61
CA PRO A 207 9.44 -2.52 -32.49
C PRO A 207 9.25 -1.66 -33.74
N ASP A 208 9.10 -2.32 -34.89
CA ASP A 208 8.85 -1.64 -36.19
C ASP A 208 7.44 -1.01 -36.26
N HIS A 209 6.49 -1.53 -35.50
CA HIS A 209 5.11 -1.10 -35.50
C HIS A 209 4.62 -0.69 -34.13
N HIS A 210 3.83 0.40 -34.11
CA HIS A 210 3.18 0.89 -32.90
C HIS A 210 1.70 1.11 -33.17
N ARG A 211 0.85 0.90 -32.15
CA ARG A 211 -0.55 1.23 -32.23
C ARG A 211 -0.75 2.74 -32.40
N SER A 212 -1.82 3.12 -33.09
CA SER A 212 -2.16 4.53 -33.27
C SER A 212 -2.55 5.19 -31.94
N ALA A 213 -2.38 6.51 -31.84
CA ALA A 213 -2.86 7.26 -30.70
C ALA A 213 -4.38 7.11 -30.49
N SER A 214 -5.16 7.02 -31.59
CA SER A 214 -6.59 6.74 -31.50
C SER A 214 -6.84 5.41 -30.78
N PHE A 215 -6.14 4.33 -31.14
CA PHE A 215 -6.26 3.04 -30.45
C PHE A 215 -5.97 3.19 -28.93
N VAL A 216 -4.83 3.80 -28.58
CA VAL A 216 -4.37 3.90 -27.20
C VAL A 216 -5.34 4.71 -26.32
N PHE A 217 -5.94 5.77 -26.85
CA PHE A 217 -6.76 6.69 -26.07
C PHE A 217 -8.26 6.56 -26.24
N THR A 218 -8.74 5.78 -27.25
CA THR A 218 -10.18 5.68 -27.52
C THR A 218 -10.70 4.25 -27.66
N GLU A 219 -9.80 3.24 -27.75
CA GLU A 219 -10.26 1.85 -27.87
C GLU A 219 -10.87 1.36 -26.57
N PHE A 220 -12.13 0.90 -26.67
CA PHE A 220 -12.89 0.36 -25.55
C PHE A 220 -13.21 -1.11 -25.78
N VAL A 221 -12.76 -1.97 -24.87
CA VAL A 221 -12.95 -3.43 -24.97
C VAL A 221 -13.69 -3.93 -23.73
N ASN A 222 -14.66 -4.80 -23.93
CA ASN A 222 -15.49 -5.34 -22.87
C ASN A 222 -15.61 -6.86 -22.98
N GLU A 223 -14.93 -7.56 -22.09
CA GLU A 223 -15.01 -9.02 -21.92
C GLU A 223 -15.67 -9.41 -20.58
N THR A 224 -16.30 -8.45 -19.91
CA THR A 224 -16.89 -8.66 -18.58
C THR A 224 -18.25 -9.36 -18.61
N GLY A 225 -18.89 -9.42 -19.78
CA GLY A 225 -20.25 -9.91 -19.94
C GLY A 225 -21.35 -8.94 -19.48
N TRP A 226 -21.01 -7.72 -19.03
CA TRP A 226 -21.96 -6.65 -18.72
C TRP A 226 -22.23 -5.79 -19.95
N ASP A 227 -23.50 -5.49 -20.28
CA ASP A 227 -23.85 -4.63 -21.41
C ASP A 227 -23.62 -3.13 -21.14
N ASN A 228 -23.62 -2.71 -19.88
CA ASN A 228 -23.48 -1.31 -19.50
C ASN A 228 -22.02 -0.86 -19.53
N GLN A 229 -21.63 -0.16 -20.59
CA GLN A 229 -20.25 0.34 -20.78
C GLN A 229 -19.78 1.28 -19.67
N VAL A 230 -20.67 2.09 -19.08
CA VAL A 230 -20.31 2.98 -17.96
C VAL A 230 -19.94 2.16 -16.73
N TYR A 231 -20.68 1.08 -16.46
CA TYR A 231 -20.36 0.15 -15.40
C TYR A 231 -19.02 -0.57 -15.64
N VAL A 232 -18.79 -1.03 -16.87
CA VAL A 232 -17.52 -1.66 -17.27
C VAL A 232 -16.36 -0.69 -17.11
N ALA A 233 -16.51 0.55 -17.57
CA ALA A 233 -15.50 1.59 -17.37
C ALA A 233 -15.22 1.85 -15.87
N ALA A 234 -16.28 1.88 -15.05
CA ALA A 234 -16.15 2.09 -13.61
C ALA A 234 -15.37 0.95 -12.93
N ILE A 235 -15.69 -0.32 -13.20
CA ILE A 235 -14.92 -1.45 -12.64
C ILE A 235 -13.50 -1.54 -13.20
N GLY A 236 -13.27 -1.08 -14.44
CA GLY A 236 -11.93 -0.98 -15.05
C GLY A 236 -10.98 -0.04 -14.29
N LEU A 237 -11.49 0.89 -13.47
CA LEU A 237 -10.68 1.75 -12.60
C LEU A 237 -9.91 0.97 -11.53
N LEU A 238 -10.22 -0.33 -11.34
CA LEU A 238 -9.55 -1.17 -10.33
C LEU A 238 -8.03 -1.25 -10.56
N LEU A 239 -7.56 -1.30 -11.81
CA LEU A 239 -6.13 -1.30 -12.13
C LEU A 239 -5.41 -0.10 -11.47
N ALA A 240 -5.96 1.09 -11.68
CA ALA A 240 -5.38 2.31 -11.13
C ALA A 240 -5.56 2.37 -9.61
N GLN A 241 -6.75 2.06 -9.09
CA GLN A 241 -7.02 2.13 -7.65
C GLN A 241 -6.21 1.11 -6.85
N TYR A 242 -5.97 -0.09 -7.38
CA TYR A 242 -5.10 -1.10 -6.78
C TYR A 242 -3.65 -0.60 -6.73
N THR A 243 -3.14 -0.09 -7.86
CA THR A 243 -1.76 0.39 -7.94
C THR A 243 -1.52 1.60 -7.01
N PHE A 244 -2.48 2.51 -6.92
CA PHE A 244 -2.41 3.65 -5.98
C PHE A 244 -2.81 3.27 -4.55
N SER A 245 -2.39 2.13 -4.03
CA SER A 245 -2.54 1.75 -2.63
C SER A 245 -1.19 1.73 -1.92
N GLY A 246 -1.19 1.76 -0.57
CA GLY A 246 0.03 1.62 0.24
C GLY A 246 0.85 2.90 0.43
N TYR A 247 0.39 4.07 -0.01
CA TYR A 247 1.07 5.33 0.26
C TYR A 247 1.11 5.71 1.75
N ASP A 248 0.32 5.08 2.59
CA ASP A 248 0.34 5.18 4.05
C ASP A 248 1.55 4.50 4.70
N ALA A 249 2.36 3.73 3.95
CA ALA A 249 3.61 3.15 4.43
C ALA A 249 4.53 4.21 5.05
N SER A 250 4.56 5.44 4.51
CA SER A 250 5.25 6.61 5.09
C SER A 250 4.76 6.92 6.52
N ALA A 251 3.45 6.78 6.78
CA ALA A 251 2.88 7.01 8.10
C ALA A 251 3.22 5.85 9.05
N HIS A 252 3.16 4.59 8.62
CA HIS A 252 3.52 3.42 9.43
C HIS A 252 5.00 3.42 9.89
N LEU A 253 5.88 4.07 9.12
CA LEU A 253 7.30 4.21 9.48
C LEU A 253 7.64 5.56 10.16
N SER A 254 6.63 6.31 10.61
CA SER A 254 6.84 7.62 11.26
C SER A 254 7.73 7.54 12.50
N GLU A 255 7.59 6.52 13.35
CA GLU A 255 8.40 6.36 14.56
C GLU A 255 9.88 6.07 14.25
N GLU A 256 10.18 5.59 13.04
CA GLU A 256 11.54 5.32 12.55
C GLU A 256 12.10 6.47 11.68
N THR A 257 11.29 7.52 11.44
CA THR A 257 11.61 8.65 10.54
C THR A 257 11.98 9.91 11.32
N SER A 258 13.03 10.59 10.89
CA SER A 258 13.40 11.91 11.40
C SER A 258 12.45 12.98 10.84
N HIS A 259 12.04 13.94 11.69
CA HIS A 259 11.06 14.98 11.33
C HIS A 259 9.76 14.42 10.75
N ALA A 260 9.23 13.36 11.36
CA ALA A 260 8.14 12.56 10.84
C ALA A 260 6.87 13.38 10.53
N SER A 261 6.53 14.39 11.35
CA SER A 261 5.37 15.26 11.13
C SER A 261 5.38 15.95 9.77
N VAL A 262 6.54 16.22 9.19
CA VAL A 262 6.68 16.83 7.86
C VAL A 262 7.11 15.80 6.83
N ALA A 263 8.07 14.92 7.17
CA ALA A 263 8.65 13.96 6.27
C ALA A 263 7.63 12.92 5.79
N ALA A 264 6.83 12.34 6.71
CA ALA A 264 5.82 11.36 6.36
C ALA A 264 4.70 11.99 5.51
N SER A 265 4.22 13.19 5.87
CA SER A 265 3.22 13.91 5.10
C SER A 265 3.67 14.21 3.67
N ARG A 266 4.91 14.70 3.50
CA ARG A 266 5.49 14.94 2.17
C ARG A 266 5.78 13.64 1.43
N GLY A 267 6.14 12.58 2.15
CA GLY A 267 6.38 11.24 1.61
C GLY A 267 5.14 10.70 0.91
N ILE A 268 3.98 10.71 1.59
CA ILE A 268 2.67 10.32 1.04
C ILE A 268 2.39 11.06 -0.27
N VAL A 269 2.40 12.39 -0.23
CA VAL A 269 2.00 13.22 -1.39
C VAL A 269 2.96 13.04 -2.57
N ARG A 270 4.29 13.04 -2.31
CA ARG A 270 5.30 12.88 -3.36
C ARG A 270 5.24 11.49 -3.99
N ALA A 271 5.02 10.44 -3.21
CA ALA A 271 4.91 9.08 -3.72
C ALA A 271 3.76 8.96 -4.72
N ILE A 272 2.58 9.49 -4.38
CA ILE A 272 1.41 9.46 -5.27
C ILE A 272 1.68 10.21 -6.57
N TRP A 273 2.16 11.44 -6.48
CA TRP A 273 2.28 12.29 -7.68
C TRP A 273 3.40 11.82 -8.62
N VAL A 274 4.55 11.33 -8.09
CA VAL A 274 5.62 10.78 -8.92
C VAL A 274 5.16 9.49 -9.60
N SER A 275 4.47 8.59 -8.86
CA SER A 275 3.91 7.37 -9.41
C SER A 275 2.82 7.65 -10.45
N TRP A 276 2.00 8.69 -10.25
CA TRP A 276 0.97 9.08 -11.19
C TRP A 276 1.54 9.43 -12.56
N LEU A 277 2.58 10.26 -12.59
CA LEU A 277 3.24 10.63 -13.85
C LEU A 277 3.98 9.46 -14.49
N ALA A 278 4.83 8.77 -13.73
CA ALA A 278 5.63 7.68 -14.27
C ALA A 278 4.79 6.47 -14.69
N GLY A 279 3.69 6.18 -13.97
CA GLY A 279 2.77 5.11 -14.34
C GLY A 279 1.95 5.43 -15.59
N PHE A 280 1.57 6.71 -15.81
CA PHE A 280 0.94 7.11 -17.06
C PHE A 280 1.86 6.86 -18.27
N VAL A 281 3.13 7.23 -18.14
CA VAL A 281 4.14 6.99 -19.19
C VAL A 281 4.33 5.49 -19.43
N LEU A 282 4.38 4.68 -18.36
CA LEU A 282 4.51 3.23 -18.47
C LEU A 282 3.33 2.59 -19.18
N LEU A 283 2.10 2.90 -18.73
CA LEU A 283 0.88 2.35 -19.33
C LEU A 283 0.74 2.76 -20.81
N ALA A 284 1.00 4.02 -21.12
CA ALA A 284 1.00 4.50 -22.51
C ALA A 284 2.06 3.74 -23.35
N GLY A 285 3.31 3.67 -22.87
CA GLY A 285 4.39 2.99 -23.60
C GLY A 285 4.09 1.52 -23.89
N LEU A 286 3.61 0.78 -22.90
CA LEU A 286 3.18 -0.62 -23.07
C LEU A 286 2.04 -0.74 -24.10
N THR A 287 1.03 0.13 -24.01
CA THR A 287 -0.16 0.05 -24.86
C THR A 287 0.17 0.43 -26.31
N PHE A 288 1.05 1.40 -26.53
CA PHE A 288 1.55 1.72 -27.89
C PHE A 288 2.32 0.56 -28.54
N ALA A 289 3.02 -0.24 -27.73
CA ALA A 289 3.88 -1.33 -28.18
C ALA A 289 3.13 -2.65 -28.49
N ILE A 290 1.83 -2.75 -28.21
CA ILE A 290 1.04 -3.96 -28.48
C ILE A 290 1.08 -4.28 -29.98
N GLN A 291 1.63 -5.44 -30.35
CA GLN A 291 1.70 -5.89 -31.75
C GLN A 291 0.36 -6.54 -32.16
N ASP A 292 -0.12 -7.51 -31.39
CA ASP A 292 -1.40 -8.15 -31.57
C ASP A 292 -2.21 -8.06 -30.25
N TYR A 293 -3.39 -7.43 -30.32
CA TYR A 293 -4.19 -7.18 -29.13
C TYR A 293 -4.82 -8.47 -28.57
N ASP A 294 -5.38 -9.29 -29.46
CA ASP A 294 -6.05 -10.52 -29.08
C ASP A 294 -5.07 -11.57 -28.55
N ALA A 295 -3.92 -11.72 -29.22
CA ALA A 295 -2.84 -12.58 -28.76
C ALA A 295 -2.28 -12.10 -27.39
N THR A 296 -2.15 -10.79 -27.19
CA THR A 296 -1.65 -10.22 -25.94
C THR A 296 -2.63 -10.51 -24.78
N ARG A 297 -3.92 -10.29 -24.95
CA ARG A 297 -4.90 -10.47 -23.85
C ARG A 297 -5.18 -11.93 -23.50
N THR A 298 -4.96 -12.87 -24.45
CA THR A 298 -5.18 -14.32 -24.28
C THR A 298 -3.88 -15.12 -24.17
N THR A 299 -2.77 -14.45 -23.86
CA THR A 299 -1.43 -15.03 -23.88
C THR A 299 -1.26 -16.27 -22.98
N ASP A 300 -0.59 -17.30 -23.50
CA ASP A 300 -0.22 -18.51 -22.76
C ASP A 300 0.80 -18.25 -21.64
N THR A 301 1.48 -17.09 -21.64
CA THR A 301 2.38 -16.72 -20.54
C THR A 301 1.61 -16.39 -19.26
N GLY A 302 0.30 -16.12 -19.35
CA GLY A 302 -0.54 -15.64 -18.26
C GLY A 302 -0.23 -14.22 -17.82
N VAL A 303 0.73 -13.55 -18.46
CA VAL A 303 1.24 -12.21 -18.11
C VAL A 303 1.30 -11.34 -19.37
N PRO A 304 0.23 -10.59 -19.72
CA PRO A 304 0.19 -9.78 -20.95
C PRO A 304 1.37 -8.82 -21.15
N PRO A 305 1.92 -8.12 -20.13
CA PRO A 305 3.14 -7.34 -20.34
C PRO A 305 4.33 -8.14 -20.82
N ALA A 306 4.49 -9.41 -20.41
CA ALA A 306 5.55 -10.29 -20.90
C ALA A 306 5.36 -10.61 -22.39
N GLN A 307 4.11 -10.78 -22.86
CA GLN A 307 3.80 -10.99 -24.27
C GLN A 307 4.15 -9.75 -25.10
N ILE A 308 3.76 -8.55 -24.64
CA ILE A 308 4.12 -7.29 -25.33
C ILE A 308 5.63 -7.16 -25.49
N MET A 309 6.39 -7.46 -24.45
CA MET A 309 7.85 -7.42 -24.49
C MET A 309 8.41 -8.49 -25.43
N LEU A 310 7.83 -9.69 -25.44
CA LEU A 310 8.26 -10.80 -26.31
C LEU A 310 8.02 -10.48 -27.77
N ASP A 311 6.84 -9.99 -28.12
CA ASP A 311 6.47 -9.66 -29.49
C ASP A 311 7.30 -8.48 -30.05
N GLY A 312 7.61 -7.49 -29.18
CA GLY A 312 8.36 -6.31 -29.59
C GLY A 312 9.87 -6.47 -29.60
N LEU A 313 10.44 -7.32 -28.72
CA LEU A 313 11.89 -7.35 -28.44
C LEU A 313 12.52 -8.74 -28.58
N GLY A 314 11.72 -9.77 -28.87
CA GLY A 314 12.18 -11.16 -28.83
C GLY A 314 12.50 -11.66 -27.42
N THR A 315 12.95 -12.92 -27.32
CA THR A 315 13.12 -13.63 -26.04
C THR A 315 14.13 -12.94 -25.12
N ASP A 316 15.28 -12.54 -25.62
CA ASP A 316 16.35 -11.97 -24.79
C ASP A 316 15.98 -10.57 -24.28
N GLY A 317 15.39 -9.73 -25.14
CA GLY A 317 14.90 -8.41 -24.76
C GLY A 317 13.78 -8.47 -23.75
N ALA A 318 12.78 -9.33 -23.98
CA ALA A 318 11.68 -9.56 -23.03
C ALA A 318 12.20 -10.04 -21.67
N SER A 319 13.13 -10.98 -21.65
CA SER A 319 13.70 -11.52 -20.41
C SER A 319 14.47 -10.48 -19.62
N ALA A 320 15.25 -9.62 -20.30
CA ALA A 320 15.96 -8.52 -19.64
C ALA A 320 14.99 -7.53 -18.98
N LEU A 321 13.89 -7.15 -19.67
CA LEU A 321 12.88 -6.26 -19.11
C LEU A 321 12.06 -6.92 -18.00
N LEU A 322 11.75 -8.21 -18.12
CA LEU A 322 11.07 -8.97 -17.06
C LEU A 322 11.88 -9.03 -15.77
N LEU A 323 13.22 -9.16 -15.84
CA LEU A 323 14.08 -9.06 -14.66
C LEU A 323 13.96 -7.70 -13.97
N ILE A 324 13.87 -6.61 -14.73
CA ILE A 324 13.65 -5.27 -14.15
C ILE A 324 12.33 -5.24 -13.38
N VAL A 325 11.26 -5.80 -13.97
CA VAL A 325 9.93 -5.86 -13.34
C VAL A 325 9.94 -6.75 -12.09
N ILE A 326 10.53 -7.94 -12.16
CA ILE A 326 10.62 -8.87 -11.02
C ILE A 326 11.36 -8.21 -9.83
N VAL A 327 12.52 -7.59 -10.09
CA VAL A 327 13.28 -6.90 -9.03
C VAL A 327 12.48 -5.73 -8.44
N ALA A 328 11.73 -4.99 -9.26
CA ALA A 328 10.85 -3.92 -8.78
C ALA A 328 9.73 -4.47 -7.87
N GLN A 329 9.13 -5.61 -8.23
CA GLN A 329 8.13 -6.29 -7.40
C GLN A 329 8.71 -6.81 -6.08
N LEU A 330 9.95 -7.32 -6.08
CA LEU A 330 10.66 -7.70 -4.85
C LEU A 330 10.89 -6.49 -3.93
N PHE A 331 11.23 -5.33 -4.45
CA PHE A 331 11.30 -4.10 -3.63
C PHE A 331 9.94 -3.73 -3.06
N CYS A 332 8.88 -3.85 -3.86
CA CYS A 332 7.51 -3.55 -3.45
C CYS A 332 7.08 -4.44 -2.26
N GLY A 333 7.17 -5.76 -2.40
CA GLY A 333 6.78 -6.70 -1.36
C GLY A 333 7.63 -6.54 -0.09
N ASN A 334 8.94 -6.29 -0.21
CA ASN A 334 9.79 -6.00 0.94
C ASN A 334 9.36 -4.73 1.70
N ALA A 335 8.97 -3.68 0.99
CA ALA A 335 8.45 -2.44 1.56
C ALA A 335 7.10 -2.66 2.25
N GLU A 336 6.21 -3.46 1.63
CA GLU A 336 4.90 -3.77 2.19
C GLU A 336 5.01 -4.60 3.47
N VAL A 337 5.91 -5.60 3.53
CA VAL A 337 6.21 -6.36 4.76
C VAL A 337 6.72 -5.43 5.86
N ALA A 338 7.54 -4.42 5.52
CA ALA A 338 7.98 -3.42 6.47
C ALA A 338 6.79 -2.64 7.05
N ALA A 339 5.90 -2.11 6.22
CA ALA A 339 4.72 -1.34 6.65
C ALA A 339 3.76 -2.19 7.49
N ALA A 340 3.38 -3.37 6.98
CA ALA A 340 2.47 -4.29 7.64
C ALA A 340 2.97 -4.74 9.02
N SER A 341 4.26 -5.07 9.14
CA SER A 341 4.84 -5.49 10.42
C SER A 341 4.83 -4.36 11.47
N ARG A 342 4.98 -3.08 11.06
CA ARG A 342 4.85 -1.93 11.97
C ARG A 342 3.40 -1.73 12.39
N MET A 343 2.46 -1.93 11.48
CA MET A 343 1.02 -1.92 11.81
C MET A 343 0.67 -3.05 12.81
N VAL A 344 1.11 -4.29 12.55
CA VAL A 344 0.93 -5.43 13.47
C VAL A 344 1.51 -5.12 14.85
N PHE A 345 2.75 -4.60 14.89
CA PHE A 345 3.40 -4.19 16.13
C PHE A 345 2.60 -3.13 16.89
N ALA A 346 2.24 -2.03 16.23
CA ALA A 346 1.54 -0.93 16.86
C ALA A 346 0.15 -1.34 17.35
N PHE A 347 -0.61 -2.09 16.55
CA PHE A 347 -1.94 -2.56 16.90
C PHE A 347 -1.91 -3.61 18.03
N SER A 348 -0.82 -4.40 18.11
CA SER A 348 -0.58 -5.31 19.24
C SER A 348 -0.10 -4.56 20.49
N ARG A 349 0.69 -3.49 20.33
CA ARG A 349 1.10 -2.63 21.45
C ARG A 349 -0.11 -2.09 22.20
N ASP A 350 -1.15 -1.73 21.44
CA ASP A 350 -2.40 -1.22 21.99
C ASP A 350 -3.42 -2.32 22.34
N GLY A 351 -3.01 -3.60 22.31
CA GLY A 351 -3.81 -4.72 22.80
C GLY A 351 -4.93 -5.20 21.88
N ALA A 352 -4.88 -4.89 20.59
CA ALA A 352 -5.95 -5.20 19.63
C ALA A 352 -5.93 -6.64 19.10
N LEU A 353 -4.75 -7.24 18.92
CA LEU A 353 -4.63 -8.56 18.29
C LEU A 353 -4.67 -9.70 19.32
N PRO A 354 -5.17 -10.89 18.92
CA PRO A 354 -4.95 -12.10 19.70
C PRO A 354 -3.46 -12.34 19.91
N GLY A 355 -3.02 -12.62 21.14
CA GLY A 355 -1.60 -12.82 21.44
C GLY A 355 -0.75 -11.55 21.37
N SER A 356 -1.32 -10.36 21.54
CA SER A 356 -0.66 -9.06 21.47
C SER A 356 0.69 -9.00 22.22
N HIS A 357 0.81 -9.72 23.36
CA HIS A 357 2.04 -9.80 24.14
C HIS A 357 3.23 -10.42 23.37
N LEU A 358 2.97 -11.22 22.33
CA LEU A 358 3.99 -11.81 21.47
C LEU A 358 4.41 -10.84 20.38
N TRP A 359 3.42 -10.25 19.70
CA TRP A 359 3.63 -9.47 18.48
C TRP A 359 4.17 -8.06 18.74
N ARG A 360 3.98 -7.52 19.98
CA ARG A 360 4.53 -6.22 20.40
C ARG A 360 6.00 -6.25 20.78
N LYS A 361 6.68 -7.40 20.75
CA LYS A 361 8.09 -7.53 21.13
C LYS A 361 9.00 -6.94 20.06
N VAL A 362 9.99 -6.18 20.51
CA VAL A 362 11.01 -5.55 19.66
C VAL A 362 12.38 -6.14 20.01
N SER A 363 13.16 -6.51 18.99
CA SER A 363 14.52 -7.02 19.17
C SER A 363 15.42 -5.94 19.77
N GLY A 364 16.13 -6.24 20.87
CA GLY A 364 17.08 -5.33 21.49
C GLY A 364 18.26 -4.96 20.58
N ARG A 365 18.65 -5.85 19.66
CA ARG A 365 19.80 -5.66 18.75
C ARG A 365 19.44 -4.83 17.51
N THR A 366 18.35 -5.16 16.82
CA THR A 366 17.96 -4.51 15.55
C THR A 366 16.90 -3.44 15.71
N GLN A 367 16.25 -3.39 16.87
CA GLN A 367 15.11 -2.51 17.18
C GLN A 367 13.96 -2.67 16.15
N THR A 368 13.74 -3.92 15.72
CA THR A 368 12.67 -4.31 14.78
C THR A 368 11.66 -5.25 15.45
N PRO A 369 10.38 -5.21 15.06
CA PRO A 369 9.34 -6.09 15.61
C PRO A 369 9.36 -7.47 14.91
N VAL A 370 10.34 -8.31 15.25
CA VAL A 370 10.62 -9.61 14.61
C VAL A 370 9.38 -10.52 14.56
N ALA A 371 8.67 -10.66 15.67
CA ALA A 371 7.47 -11.50 15.73
C ALA A 371 6.34 -10.99 14.82
N ALA A 372 6.19 -9.66 14.70
CA ALA A 372 5.22 -9.05 13.81
C ALA A 372 5.58 -9.28 12.33
N VAL A 373 6.86 -9.28 11.96
CA VAL A 373 7.31 -9.63 10.60
C VAL A 373 6.87 -11.06 10.25
N TRP A 374 7.18 -12.03 11.13
CA TRP A 374 6.79 -13.42 10.89
C TRP A 374 5.27 -13.62 10.84
N LEU A 375 4.51 -12.94 11.71
CA LEU A 375 3.05 -12.98 11.64
C LEU A 375 2.54 -12.46 10.30
N SER A 376 3.05 -11.31 9.82
CA SER A 376 2.63 -10.69 8.57
C SER A 376 2.83 -11.63 7.37
N VAL A 377 4.01 -12.21 7.21
CA VAL A 377 4.31 -13.12 6.09
C VAL A 377 3.55 -14.45 6.21
N SER A 378 3.34 -14.97 7.43
CA SER A 378 2.58 -16.20 7.64
C SER A 378 1.11 -16.02 7.27
N VAL A 379 0.48 -14.91 7.67
CA VAL A 379 -0.91 -14.62 7.30
C VAL A 379 -1.03 -14.38 5.79
N ALA A 380 -0.09 -13.66 5.17
CA ALA A 380 -0.07 -13.48 3.71
C ALA A 380 0.05 -14.82 2.97
N CYS A 381 0.87 -15.75 3.48
CA CYS A 381 0.97 -17.11 2.95
C CYS A 381 -0.37 -17.85 3.01
N VAL A 382 -1.05 -17.80 4.16
CA VAL A 382 -2.37 -18.45 4.34
C VAL A 382 -3.43 -17.83 3.40
N LEU A 383 -3.43 -16.50 3.23
CA LEU A 383 -4.36 -15.81 2.33
C LEU A 383 -4.19 -16.22 0.86
N ALA A 384 -2.97 -16.56 0.44
CA ALA A 384 -2.68 -16.98 -0.93
C ALA A 384 -2.92 -18.47 -1.19
N LEU A 385 -3.02 -19.33 -0.16
CA LEU A 385 -3.19 -20.80 -0.34
C LEU A 385 -4.34 -21.20 -1.28
N PRO A 386 -5.53 -20.55 -1.28
CA PRO A 386 -6.59 -20.89 -2.21
C PRO A 386 -6.20 -20.73 -3.68
N SER A 387 -5.18 -19.93 -4.00
CA SER A 387 -4.67 -19.73 -5.37
C SER A 387 -4.01 -21.00 -5.95
N LEU A 388 -3.72 -22.01 -5.12
CA LEU A 388 -3.31 -23.34 -5.58
C LEU A 388 -4.41 -24.05 -6.39
N TYR A 389 -5.66 -23.72 -6.14
CA TYR A 389 -6.82 -24.44 -6.68
C TYR A 389 -7.63 -23.59 -7.66
N SER A 390 -7.49 -22.26 -7.64
CA SER A 390 -8.30 -21.35 -8.44
C SER A 390 -7.59 -20.02 -8.72
N ALA A 391 -7.53 -19.62 -9.98
CA ALA A 391 -7.08 -18.28 -10.39
C ALA A 391 -7.99 -17.16 -9.83
N THR A 392 -9.29 -17.45 -9.64
CA THR A 392 -10.25 -16.52 -9.03
C THR A 392 -9.85 -16.15 -7.59
N ALA A 393 -9.21 -17.08 -6.87
CA ALA A 393 -8.72 -16.82 -5.52
C ALA A 393 -7.62 -15.76 -5.49
N TYR A 394 -6.74 -15.73 -6.49
CA TYR A 394 -5.73 -14.66 -6.60
C TYR A 394 -6.37 -13.29 -6.84
N ASN A 395 -7.36 -13.20 -7.74
CA ASN A 395 -8.11 -11.97 -7.95
C ASN A 395 -8.84 -11.51 -6.67
N ALA A 396 -9.34 -12.44 -5.86
CA ALA A 396 -9.93 -12.11 -4.57
C ALA A 396 -8.89 -11.53 -3.58
N VAL A 397 -7.67 -12.05 -3.55
CA VAL A 397 -6.59 -11.53 -2.70
C VAL A 397 -6.23 -10.08 -3.07
N THR A 398 -6.10 -9.77 -4.37
CA THR A 398 -5.82 -8.39 -4.83
C THR A 398 -6.99 -7.45 -4.52
N ALA A 399 -8.22 -7.92 -4.66
CA ALA A 399 -9.40 -7.15 -4.29
C ALA A 399 -9.51 -6.91 -2.78
N ILE A 400 -9.11 -7.87 -1.93
CA ILE A 400 -9.06 -7.73 -0.47
C ILE A 400 -8.15 -6.55 -0.05
N ASN A 401 -7.00 -6.38 -0.71
CA ASN A 401 -6.16 -5.21 -0.47
C ASN A 401 -6.96 -3.92 -0.63
N VAL A 402 -7.59 -3.71 -1.79
CA VAL A 402 -8.27 -2.43 -2.10
C VAL A 402 -9.43 -2.16 -1.14
N ILE A 403 -10.30 -3.15 -0.89
CA ILE A 403 -11.47 -2.95 -0.02
C ILE A 403 -11.13 -2.88 1.47
N GLY A 404 -9.97 -3.39 1.88
CA GLY A 404 -9.46 -3.24 3.24
C GLY A 404 -8.84 -1.85 3.45
N ILE A 405 -7.86 -1.50 2.64
CA ILE A 405 -7.05 -0.30 2.87
C ILE A 405 -7.78 1.00 2.48
N THR A 406 -8.58 0.98 1.42
CA THR A 406 -9.23 2.20 0.90
C THR A 406 -10.20 2.83 1.91
N PRO A 407 -11.14 2.11 2.55
CA PRO A 407 -11.98 2.70 3.60
C PRO A 407 -11.18 3.20 4.81
N ALA A 408 -10.08 2.49 5.15
CA ALA A 408 -9.22 2.89 6.26
C ALA A 408 -8.58 4.27 6.03
N TYR A 409 -8.30 4.67 4.79
CA TYR A 409 -7.80 6.02 4.46
C TYR A 409 -8.83 7.12 4.74
N ALA A 410 -10.10 6.87 4.42
CA ALA A 410 -11.13 7.90 4.54
C ALA A 410 -11.60 8.12 5.98
N ILE A 411 -11.55 7.12 6.84
CA ILE A 411 -12.08 7.23 8.22
C ILE A 411 -11.38 8.35 9.01
N PRO A 412 -10.03 8.42 9.11
CA PRO A 412 -9.37 9.53 9.80
C PRO A 412 -9.68 10.89 9.18
N VAL A 413 -9.78 10.96 7.84
CA VAL A 413 -10.12 12.20 7.12
C VAL A 413 -11.54 12.65 7.45
N LEU A 414 -12.52 11.75 7.43
CA LEU A 414 -13.91 12.04 7.80
C LEU A 414 -14.00 12.53 9.26
N LEU A 415 -13.30 11.86 10.17
CA LEU A 415 -13.28 12.23 11.58
C LEU A 415 -12.63 13.61 11.81
N ARG A 416 -11.55 13.90 11.07
CA ARG A 416 -10.93 15.24 11.03
C ARG A 416 -11.92 16.31 10.55
N LEU A 417 -12.67 16.05 9.49
CA LEU A 417 -13.69 16.97 8.97
C LEU A 417 -14.80 17.21 10.00
N ARG A 418 -15.25 16.17 10.71
CA ARG A 418 -16.22 16.26 11.79
C ARG A 418 -15.69 17.01 13.03
N ALA A 419 -14.41 16.87 13.33
CA ALA A 419 -13.77 17.62 14.42
C ALA A 419 -13.74 19.14 14.18
N GLY A 420 -13.73 19.56 12.91
CA GLY A 420 -13.78 20.97 12.53
C GLY A 420 -12.65 21.77 13.18
N ASP A 421 -12.99 22.84 13.89
CA ASP A 421 -12.05 23.76 14.54
C ASP A 421 -11.39 23.16 15.82
N ARG A 422 -11.89 22.02 16.31
CA ARG A 422 -11.24 21.29 17.41
C ARG A 422 -10.00 20.52 16.96
N PHE A 423 -9.86 20.27 15.67
CA PHE A 423 -8.66 19.62 15.13
C PHE A 423 -7.48 20.62 15.14
N ARG A 424 -6.39 20.21 15.76
CA ARG A 424 -5.13 20.98 15.74
C ARG A 424 -4.21 20.39 14.68
N PRO A 425 -4.01 21.11 13.55
CA PRO A 425 -3.14 20.64 12.49
C PRO A 425 -1.68 20.56 12.95
N GLY A 426 -0.93 19.66 12.32
CA GLY A 426 0.53 19.59 12.47
C GLY A 426 1.24 20.69 11.63
N PRO A 427 2.58 20.64 11.58
CA PRO A 427 3.38 21.60 10.81
C PRO A 427 3.08 21.60 9.31
N TRP A 428 2.61 20.48 8.77
CA TRP A 428 2.17 20.37 7.40
C TRP A 428 0.63 20.31 7.35
N HIS A 429 0.00 21.24 6.65
CA HIS A 429 -1.46 21.34 6.56
C HIS A 429 -1.92 22.01 5.27
N LEU A 430 -3.18 21.78 4.87
CA LEU A 430 -3.78 22.28 3.64
C LEU A 430 -4.40 23.67 3.77
N GLY A 431 -4.48 24.22 4.98
CA GLY A 431 -5.11 25.52 5.24
C GLY A 431 -6.56 25.55 4.75
N ARG A 432 -6.91 26.56 3.92
CA ARG A 432 -8.27 26.73 3.37
C ARG A 432 -8.75 25.55 2.50
N TRP A 433 -7.83 24.80 1.91
CA TRP A 433 -8.14 23.67 1.03
C TRP A 433 -8.47 22.37 1.78
N SER A 434 -8.26 22.34 3.09
CA SER A 434 -8.45 21.14 3.91
C SER A 434 -9.87 20.58 3.82
N ARG A 435 -10.92 21.43 3.91
CA ARG A 435 -12.32 21.00 3.82
C ARG A 435 -12.71 20.48 2.42
N PRO A 436 -12.50 21.24 1.32
CA PRO A 436 -12.88 20.76 -0.01
C PRO A 436 -12.11 19.49 -0.41
N VAL A 437 -10.79 19.43 -0.22
CA VAL A 437 -9.99 18.25 -0.52
C VAL A 437 -10.42 17.07 0.34
N GLY A 438 -10.69 17.27 1.63
CA GLY A 438 -11.14 16.22 2.52
C GLY A 438 -12.50 15.63 2.12
N TRP A 439 -13.48 16.46 1.74
CA TRP A 439 -14.78 15.95 1.27
C TRP A 439 -14.68 15.23 -0.06
N THR A 440 -13.85 15.72 -0.99
CA THR A 440 -13.56 15.02 -2.25
C THR A 440 -12.94 13.65 -1.96
N ALA A 441 -11.97 13.57 -1.05
CA ALA A 441 -11.35 12.32 -0.63
C ALA A 441 -12.35 11.31 -0.06
N VAL A 442 -13.21 11.75 0.88
CA VAL A 442 -14.23 10.89 1.50
C VAL A 442 -15.26 10.43 0.47
N GLY A 443 -15.75 11.33 -0.41
CA GLY A 443 -16.70 10.99 -1.47
C GLY A 443 -16.13 9.97 -2.45
N TRP A 444 -14.88 10.17 -2.89
CA TRP A 444 -14.18 9.22 -3.77
C TRP A 444 -14.05 7.85 -3.13
N VAL A 445 -13.54 7.78 -1.90
CA VAL A 445 -13.36 6.51 -1.19
C VAL A 445 -14.69 5.79 -0.97
N ALA A 446 -15.75 6.51 -0.61
CA ALA A 446 -17.08 5.91 -0.48
C ALA A 446 -17.56 5.29 -1.80
N CYS A 447 -17.39 6.02 -2.91
CA CYS A 447 -17.74 5.55 -4.24
C CYS A 447 -16.99 4.27 -4.63
N VAL A 448 -15.66 4.27 -4.54
CA VAL A 448 -14.85 3.12 -4.96
C VAL A 448 -14.97 1.93 -4.02
N THR A 449 -15.22 2.15 -2.72
CA THR A 449 -15.48 1.06 -1.78
C THR A 449 -16.76 0.30 -2.16
N VAL A 450 -17.83 1.01 -2.50
CA VAL A 450 -19.06 0.38 -2.98
C VAL A 450 -18.82 -0.29 -4.33
N LEU A 451 -18.21 0.42 -5.28
CA LEU A 451 -17.99 -0.05 -6.64
C LEU A 451 -17.22 -1.39 -6.67
N PHE A 452 -16.14 -1.50 -5.90
CA PHE A 452 -15.31 -2.72 -5.92
C PHE A 452 -15.84 -3.86 -5.04
N CYS A 453 -16.94 -3.63 -4.32
CA CYS A 453 -17.75 -4.70 -3.72
C CYS A 453 -18.78 -5.29 -4.69
N LEU A 454 -19.06 -4.61 -5.80
CA LEU A 454 -20.05 -5.06 -6.81
C LEU A 454 -19.45 -6.14 -7.72
N PRO A 455 -20.29 -6.95 -8.41
CA PRO A 455 -19.82 -7.99 -9.33
C PRO A 455 -19.00 -7.43 -10.49
N GLN A 456 -17.85 -8.04 -10.77
CA GLN A 456 -16.92 -7.60 -11.83
C GLN A 456 -17.16 -8.31 -13.17
N ALA A 457 -17.85 -9.44 -13.16
CA ALA A 457 -18.16 -10.22 -14.37
C ALA A 457 -19.61 -10.70 -14.37
N SER A 458 -20.16 -10.92 -15.56
CA SER A 458 -21.50 -11.48 -15.80
C SER A 458 -21.40 -12.71 -16.72
N PRO A 459 -22.16 -13.82 -16.46
CA PRO A 459 -23.04 -14.01 -15.30
C PRO A 459 -22.28 -14.20 -13.98
N VAL A 460 -22.91 -13.83 -12.87
CA VAL A 460 -22.33 -14.04 -11.54
C VAL A 460 -22.50 -15.52 -11.15
N THR A 461 -21.39 -16.23 -11.09
CA THR A 461 -21.31 -17.65 -10.70
C THR A 461 -20.31 -17.80 -9.54
N VAL A 462 -20.21 -19.01 -8.96
CA VAL A 462 -19.17 -19.29 -7.96
C VAL A 462 -17.76 -19.03 -8.52
N GLY A 463 -17.52 -19.27 -9.81
CA GLY A 463 -16.23 -19.01 -10.47
C GLY A 463 -15.95 -17.56 -10.82
N THR A 464 -16.98 -16.71 -10.95
CA THR A 464 -16.87 -15.30 -11.37
C THR A 464 -17.25 -14.30 -10.27
N MET A 465 -17.68 -14.80 -9.10
CA MET A 465 -18.11 -13.97 -7.97
C MET A 465 -16.94 -13.12 -7.44
N ASN A 466 -17.23 -11.85 -7.18
CA ASN A 466 -16.29 -10.97 -6.47
C ASN A 466 -16.27 -11.30 -4.96
N TYR A 467 -15.34 -12.12 -4.55
CA TYR A 467 -15.19 -12.54 -3.15
C TYR A 467 -14.68 -11.42 -2.22
N ALA A 468 -14.31 -10.27 -2.74
CA ALA A 468 -13.86 -9.13 -1.95
C ALA A 468 -14.92 -8.68 -0.93
N SER A 469 -16.19 -8.61 -1.36
CA SER A 469 -17.31 -8.24 -0.47
C SER A 469 -17.52 -9.26 0.65
N VAL A 470 -17.36 -10.55 0.36
CA VAL A 470 -17.44 -11.63 1.35
C VAL A 470 -16.30 -11.52 2.35
N ALA A 471 -15.07 -11.32 1.87
CA ALA A 471 -13.89 -11.15 2.71
C ALA A 471 -14.04 -9.95 3.67
N LEU A 472 -14.53 -8.81 3.15
CA LEU A 472 -14.82 -7.63 3.97
C LEU A 472 -15.85 -7.94 5.05
N ALA A 473 -16.95 -8.59 4.70
CA ALA A 473 -18.01 -8.97 5.66
C ALA A 473 -17.45 -9.90 6.74
N VAL A 474 -16.69 -10.93 6.36
CA VAL A 474 -16.07 -11.88 7.29
C VAL A 474 -15.15 -11.17 8.27
N VAL A 475 -14.27 -10.28 7.77
CA VAL A 475 -13.34 -9.53 8.65
C VAL A 475 -14.09 -8.59 9.59
N LEU A 476 -15.11 -7.89 9.11
CA LEU A 476 -15.91 -7.02 9.98
C LEU A 476 -16.67 -7.81 11.07
N VAL A 477 -17.18 -8.99 10.72
CA VAL A 477 -17.83 -9.89 11.69
C VAL A 477 -16.80 -10.38 12.72
N LEU A 478 -15.66 -10.89 12.27
CA LEU A 478 -14.59 -11.38 13.16
C LEU A 478 -14.05 -10.25 14.05
N ALA A 479 -13.82 -9.07 13.50
CA ALA A 479 -13.42 -7.89 14.27
C ALA A 479 -14.45 -7.50 15.31
N THR A 480 -15.74 -7.59 14.95
CA THR A 480 -16.83 -7.28 15.88
C THR A 480 -16.93 -8.33 17.01
N VAL A 481 -16.85 -9.61 16.69
CA VAL A 481 -16.83 -10.69 17.69
C VAL A 481 -15.61 -10.52 18.61
N TRP A 482 -14.44 -10.28 18.05
CA TRP A 482 -13.22 -10.09 18.82
C TRP A 482 -13.24 -8.82 19.67
N TRP A 483 -13.97 -7.77 19.27
CA TRP A 483 -14.18 -6.58 20.08
C TRP A 483 -14.72 -6.90 21.46
N PHE A 484 -15.69 -7.82 21.57
CA PHE A 484 -16.29 -8.15 22.88
C PHE A 484 -15.28 -8.80 23.85
N VAL A 485 -14.25 -9.46 23.32
CA VAL A 485 -13.15 -10.04 24.11
C VAL A 485 -12.10 -8.97 24.40
N ALA A 486 -11.62 -8.27 23.38
CA ALA A 486 -10.47 -7.37 23.47
C ALA A 486 -10.79 -5.97 24.00
N ARG A 487 -12.05 -5.53 24.03
CA ARG A 487 -12.44 -4.16 24.43
C ARG A 487 -11.95 -3.71 25.80
N ARG A 488 -11.59 -4.63 26.68
CA ARG A 488 -11.05 -4.31 28.01
C ARG A 488 -9.54 -4.05 27.98
N SER A 489 -8.84 -4.71 27.09
CA SER A 489 -7.37 -4.59 26.92
C SER A 489 -6.95 -3.61 25.82
N TYR A 490 -7.81 -3.41 24.78
CA TYR A 490 -7.53 -2.49 23.69
C TYR A 490 -7.69 -1.04 24.12
N GLY A 491 -6.75 -0.20 23.77
CA GLY A 491 -6.85 1.27 23.87
C GLY A 491 -5.51 1.95 23.62
N THR A 492 -5.58 3.04 22.85
CA THR A 492 -4.45 3.94 22.66
C THR A 492 -4.20 4.75 23.95
N PRO A 493 -2.97 5.18 24.24
CA PRO A 493 -2.67 5.97 25.42
C PRO A 493 -3.48 7.28 25.45
N SER A 494 -4.09 7.60 26.58
CA SER A 494 -4.88 8.83 26.76
C SER A 494 -4.08 10.00 27.35
N ALA A 495 -2.88 9.72 27.92
CA ALA A 495 -1.99 10.68 28.56
C ALA A 495 -0.56 10.55 28.03
N PRO A 496 0.29 11.58 28.19
CA PRO A 496 1.71 11.51 27.82
C PRO A 496 2.44 10.39 28.56
N TYR A 497 3.41 9.76 27.88
CA TYR A 497 4.25 8.72 28.47
C TYR A 497 5.04 9.28 29.66
N GLY A 498 5.02 8.57 30.79
CA GLY A 498 5.72 8.99 32.02
C GLY A 498 4.87 9.79 33.00
N SER A 499 3.61 10.05 32.73
CA SER A 499 2.69 10.78 33.64
C SER A 499 2.14 9.97 34.81
N GLY A 500 2.70 8.80 35.14
CA GLY A 500 2.56 8.17 36.43
C GLY A 500 1.79 6.86 36.52
N ARG A 501 1.13 6.35 35.48
CA ARG A 501 0.42 5.05 35.55
C ARG A 501 0.97 3.95 34.63
N ASP A 502 1.77 4.30 33.62
CA ASP A 502 2.12 3.36 32.54
C ASP A 502 3.53 2.73 32.67
N GLN A 503 4.27 2.99 33.76
CA GLN A 503 5.67 2.52 33.87
C GLN A 503 5.80 1.01 34.14
N ALA A 504 4.82 0.36 34.72
CA ALA A 504 4.92 -1.05 35.11
C ALA A 504 4.66 -2.04 33.98
N ASP A 505 3.73 -1.72 33.04
CA ASP A 505 3.28 -2.69 32.03
C ASP A 505 4.14 -2.77 30.76
N PHE A 506 5.04 -1.79 30.54
CA PHE A 506 5.84 -1.69 29.31
C PHE A 506 7.30 -2.13 29.44
N ALA A 507 7.77 -2.45 30.63
CA ALA A 507 9.15 -2.90 30.86
C ALA A 507 9.47 -4.28 30.24
N GLU A 508 8.43 -5.08 29.94
CA GLU A 508 8.58 -6.47 29.43
C GLU A 508 8.68 -6.59 27.91
N GLY A 509 8.63 -5.49 27.15
CA GLY A 509 8.53 -5.53 25.68
C GLY A 509 9.84 -5.56 24.89
N ILE A 510 11.00 -5.41 25.53
CA ILE A 510 12.33 -5.46 24.87
C ILE A 510 12.99 -6.79 25.23
N VAL A 511 13.21 -7.66 24.23
CA VAL A 511 13.91 -8.96 24.35
C VAL A 511 15.21 -8.91 23.56
#